data_60076077d1a60062ad80bea11162668b
#
_entry.id   60076077d1a60062ad80bea11162668b
#
_cell.length_a   1.000
_cell.length_b   1.000
_cell.length_c   1.000
_cell.angle_alpha   90.00
_cell.angle_beta   90.00
_cell.angle_gamma   90.00
#
_symmetry.space_group_name_H-M   'P 1'
#
loop_
_entity.id
_entity.type
_entity.pdbx_description
1 polymer ?
#
loop_
_entity_poly.entity_id
_entity_poly.type
_entity_poly.pdbx_seq_one_letter_code
_entity_poly.pdbx_strand_id
1 'polypeptide(L)'
;MKPHLPEEESRTPVRARGDAPAQRRASHHHRQFEVMGAHPGERGTTFTVWAPNARAVGVIGAFNQWRCEPLQRLGDGSGRWSGLVDGARPGHCYKYRIQDVHGHWTDKADPYAFRMEHPPGTASQVWDLAHEWGDREWMRTRWHRQSHASPISIYEVHLGSWQREEDGRFLNYRDIAQRLATHCENLGFTHVELMPVAEHPFYGSWGYQITGYFAPSARYGTPQDLMVFVDTLHQRGIGVILDWVPSHFPADPHALARFDGTALYEHDDPRLGFHPEWNSLIFNYGRYEVRDFLIGNALFWLEKYHFDGLRVDAVASMLYLDYGRRHGEWVPNAQGGNQNHDAVRFLQDLNTAVYAQFPDVHMIAEESTAWPAVSRPVDGGGLGFGMKWNMGWMNDTLRYVSRPHFFRHWHGDDIRFSAVYAFNENFVLPLSHDEVVYGKKSLLGRQPGDDWQRFAGLRSLYGLMWTHPGKKLLFMGGEFAQLEEWHHDRTLDWHLWARPAHAGIARWVADLNALYRRLPALHVHDFQPQGFGWLPCETHEPTILAFVRRGGPQDAQVVVLCNMTPEPRRALRVALPAAGTWHELLNSDAPFY
;
A
#
# COMPACT_ATOMS: atom_id res chain seq x y z
N MET A 1 2.33 -27.09 -63.08
CA MET A 1 2.71 -25.72 -62.72
C MET A 1 2.66 -25.59 -61.22
N LYS A 2 3.81 -25.56 -60.55
CA LYS A 2 3.94 -25.26 -59.13
C LYS A 2 4.25 -23.76 -58.99
N PRO A 3 3.64 -23.03 -58.04
CA PRO A 3 4.06 -21.65 -57.77
C PRO A 3 5.30 -21.65 -56.88
N HIS A 4 6.25 -20.79 -57.22
CA HIS A 4 7.46 -20.46 -56.46
C HIS A 4 7.09 -19.77 -55.13
N LEU A 5 7.71 -20.22 -54.05
CA LEU A 5 7.81 -19.49 -52.79
C LEU A 5 9.02 -18.58 -52.82
N PRO A 6 8.97 -17.37 -52.28
CA PRO A 6 10.17 -16.51 -52.18
C PRO A 6 11.04 -16.94 -51.01
N GLU A 7 12.35 -16.79 -51.21
CA GLU A 7 13.45 -17.10 -50.26
C GLU A 7 13.32 -16.34 -48.93
N GLU A 8 13.50 -17.06 -47.84
CA GLU A 8 13.68 -16.51 -46.48
C GLU A 8 15.02 -15.77 -46.40
N GLU A 9 14.96 -14.45 -46.24
CA GLU A 9 16.13 -13.69 -45.79
C GLU A 9 16.46 -14.07 -44.35
N SER A 10 17.65 -14.65 -44.16
CA SER A 10 18.23 -15.01 -42.89
C SER A 10 18.48 -13.75 -42.05
N ARG A 11 17.60 -13.44 -41.14
CA ARG A 11 17.84 -12.45 -40.08
C ARG A 11 18.71 -13.06 -38.98
N THR A 12 19.96 -12.68 -38.93
CA THR A 12 20.90 -12.99 -37.85
C THR A 12 20.32 -12.48 -36.53
N PRO A 13 20.24 -13.30 -35.47
CA PRO A 13 19.81 -12.81 -34.16
C PRO A 13 20.87 -11.89 -33.59
N VAL A 14 20.46 -10.67 -33.25
CA VAL A 14 21.26 -9.74 -32.45
C VAL A 14 21.53 -10.42 -31.10
N ARG A 15 22.77 -10.87 -30.92
CA ARG A 15 23.23 -11.36 -29.62
C ARG A 15 23.16 -10.20 -28.63
N ALA A 16 22.27 -10.32 -27.65
CA ALA A 16 22.36 -9.55 -26.42
C ALA A 16 23.78 -9.79 -25.85
N ARG A 17 24.53 -8.73 -25.65
CA ARG A 17 25.80 -8.81 -24.92
C ARG A 17 25.46 -9.30 -23.53
N GLY A 18 25.84 -10.55 -23.24
CA GLY A 18 25.77 -11.10 -21.91
C GLY A 18 26.67 -10.30 -20.99
N ASP A 19 26.09 -9.67 -20.00
CA ASP A 19 26.85 -9.09 -18.90
C ASP A 19 27.61 -10.22 -18.21
N ALA A 20 28.91 -9.98 -18.01
CA ALA A 20 29.78 -10.87 -17.26
C ALA A 20 29.18 -11.09 -15.85
N PRO A 21 29.39 -12.26 -15.21
CA PRO A 21 28.83 -12.53 -13.90
C PRO A 21 29.29 -11.45 -12.91
N ALA A 22 28.36 -10.61 -12.49
CA ALA A 22 28.60 -9.60 -11.49
C ALA A 22 29.08 -10.32 -10.22
N GLN A 23 30.32 -10.10 -9.85
CA GLN A 23 30.85 -10.51 -8.56
C GLN A 23 29.89 -9.97 -7.48
N ARG A 24 29.40 -10.87 -6.64
CA ARG A 24 28.62 -10.54 -5.44
C ARG A 24 29.39 -9.50 -4.63
N ARG A 25 29.06 -8.23 -4.82
CA ARG A 25 29.49 -7.17 -3.92
C ARG A 25 28.55 -7.19 -2.72
N ALA A 26 29.14 -7.12 -1.55
CA ALA A 26 28.50 -7.31 -0.26
C ALA A 26 27.35 -6.32 0.03
N SER A 27 26.53 -6.68 0.97
CA SER A 27 25.31 -6.14 1.58
C SER A 27 25.17 -4.62 1.88
N HIS A 28 26.02 -3.74 1.35
CA HIS A 28 26.00 -2.31 1.62
C HIS A 28 25.22 -1.47 0.59
N HIS A 29 24.74 -2.08 -0.50
CA HIS A 29 24.18 -1.32 -1.62
C HIS A 29 22.79 -0.72 -1.35
N HIS A 30 21.94 -1.41 -0.59
CA HIS A 30 20.57 -0.95 -0.32
C HIS A 30 20.47 0.27 0.60
N ARG A 31 21.58 0.78 1.15
CA ARG A 31 21.61 1.98 1.99
C ARG A 31 22.16 3.20 1.26
N GLN A 32 21.91 3.30 -0.04
CA GLN A 32 22.38 4.41 -0.86
C GLN A 32 21.89 5.78 -0.35
N PHE A 33 20.76 5.84 0.35
CA PHE A 33 20.26 7.07 0.97
C PHE A 33 21.19 7.68 2.04
N GLU A 34 22.20 6.94 2.51
CA GLU A 34 23.23 7.47 3.42
C GLU A 34 24.35 8.25 2.71
N VAL A 35 24.45 8.08 1.37
CA VAL A 35 25.53 8.65 0.58
C VAL A 35 25.02 9.51 -0.56
N MET A 36 23.90 9.10 -1.17
CA MET A 36 23.23 9.81 -2.27
C MET A 36 22.34 10.91 -1.70
N GLY A 37 22.17 11.98 -2.48
CA GLY A 37 21.38 13.12 -2.06
C GLY A 37 22.22 14.25 -1.46
N ALA A 38 21.61 15.03 -0.60
CA ALA A 38 22.22 16.20 0.04
C ALA A 38 22.44 15.92 1.55
N HIS A 39 23.70 15.82 1.95
CA HIS A 39 24.09 15.55 3.34
C HIS A 39 24.77 16.77 3.96
N PRO A 40 24.08 17.50 4.86
CA PRO A 40 24.65 18.67 5.50
C PRO A 40 25.76 18.28 6.50
N GLY A 41 26.81 19.06 6.55
CA GLY A 41 27.95 18.95 7.46
C GLY A 41 28.41 20.32 7.97
N GLU A 42 29.48 20.36 8.76
CA GLU A 42 29.96 21.58 9.40
C GLU A 42 30.33 22.71 8.42
N ARG A 43 31.01 22.40 7.32
CA ARG A 43 31.45 23.39 6.32
C ARG A 43 30.40 23.72 5.27
N GLY A 44 29.55 22.74 4.92
CA GLY A 44 28.60 22.86 3.84
C GLY A 44 27.81 21.56 3.68
N THR A 45 27.23 21.37 2.51
CA THR A 45 26.48 20.16 2.17
C THR A 45 27.22 19.38 1.10
N THR A 46 27.38 18.08 1.28
CA THR A 46 27.85 17.17 0.24
C THR A 46 26.64 16.73 -0.59
N PHE A 47 26.75 16.94 -1.91
CA PHE A 47 25.74 16.51 -2.88
C PHE A 47 26.27 15.33 -3.66
N THR A 48 25.46 14.27 -3.81
CA THR A 48 25.82 13.09 -4.60
C THR A 48 24.65 12.62 -5.43
N VAL A 49 24.85 12.45 -6.74
CA VAL A 49 23.78 12.03 -7.66
C VAL A 49 24.29 11.00 -8.67
N TRP A 50 23.43 10.08 -9.06
CA TRP A 50 23.69 9.08 -10.10
C TRP A 50 23.21 9.58 -11.46
N ALA A 51 24.15 9.84 -12.37
CA ALA A 51 23.90 10.31 -13.74
C ALA A 51 25.01 9.78 -14.67
N PRO A 52 25.04 8.45 -14.94
CA PRO A 52 26.15 7.79 -15.62
C PRO A 52 26.37 8.28 -17.04
N ASN A 53 25.32 8.74 -17.74
CA ASN A 53 25.37 9.16 -19.13
C ASN A 53 25.52 10.68 -19.27
N ALA A 54 25.52 11.44 -18.18
CA ALA A 54 25.71 12.88 -18.23
C ALA A 54 27.13 13.29 -18.66
N ARG A 55 27.24 14.38 -19.44
CA ARG A 55 28.53 15.02 -19.77
C ARG A 55 29.05 15.89 -18.64
N ALA A 56 28.14 16.57 -17.96
CA ALA A 56 28.44 17.40 -16.80
C ALA A 56 27.25 17.42 -15.84
N VAL A 57 27.53 17.53 -14.56
CA VAL A 57 26.54 17.69 -13.50
C VAL A 57 27.00 18.78 -12.56
N GLY A 58 26.09 19.65 -12.17
CA GLY A 58 26.31 20.62 -11.12
C GLY A 58 25.08 20.76 -10.23
N VAL A 59 25.23 21.47 -9.13
CA VAL A 59 24.13 21.80 -8.23
C VAL A 59 23.85 23.31 -8.31
N ILE A 60 22.57 23.66 -8.35
CA ILE A 60 22.05 25.03 -8.34
C ILE A 60 21.13 25.18 -7.14
N GLY A 61 21.12 26.33 -6.49
CA GLY A 61 20.25 26.51 -5.33
C GLY A 61 20.27 27.93 -4.75
N ALA A 62 19.49 28.11 -3.71
CA ALA A 62 19.40 29.39 -3.00
C ALA A 62 20.75 29.85 -2.43
N PHE A 63 21.65 28.93 -2.08
CA PHE A 63 22.96 29.19 -1.51
C PHE A 63 23.95 29.82 -2.51
N ASN A 64 23.75 29.65 -3.83
CA ASN A 64 24.63 30.17 -4.88
C ASN A 64 23.88 31.02 -5.92
N GLN A 65 22.72 31.56 -5.56
CA GLN A 65 21.87 32.37 -6.45
C GLN A 65 21.48 31.61 -7.73
N TRP A 66 21.26 30.31 -7.61
CA TRP A 66 20.91 29.40 -8.72
C TRP A 66 21.98 29.32 -9.83
N ARG A 67 23.23 29.69 -9.54
CA ARG A 67 24.38 29.48 -10.41
C ARG A 67 24.84 28.03 -10.31
N CYS A 68 25.36 27.47 -11.40
CA CYS A 68 25.81 26.08 -11.42
C CYS A 68 27.14 25.92 -10.67
N GLU A 69 27.16 25.19 -9.60
CA GLU A 69 28.36 24.71 -8.90
C GLU A 69 28.68 23.31 -9.40
N PRO A 70 29.80 23.08 -10.13
CA PRO A 70 30.08 21.81 -10.76
C PRO A 70 30.39 20.70 -9.74
N LEU A 71 29.82 19.51 -9.97
CA LEU A 71 30.18 18.30 -9.24
C LEU A 71 31.24 17.51 -10.03
N GLN A 72 32.01 16.70 -9.29
CA GLN A 72 33.04 15.84 -9.89
C GLN A 72 32.51 14.42 -10.09
N ARG A 73 32.75 13.85 -11.26
CA ARG A 73 32.45 12.45 -11.52
C ARG A 73 33.40 11.57 -10.73
N LEU A 74 32.86 10.61 -9.98
CA LEU A 74 33.67 9.66 -9.22
C LEU A 74 34.38 8.70 -10.17
N GLY A 75 35.67 8.44 -9.89
CA GLY A 75 36.50 7.56 -10.72
C GLY A 75 36.32 6.07 -10.50
N ASP A 76 35.30 5.68 -9.72
CA ASP A 76 35.02 4.30 -9.31
C ASP A 76 34.17 3.50 -10.32
N GLY A 77 33.82 4.10 -11.45
CA GLY A 77 33.00 3.50 -12.50
C GLY A 77 31.50 3.43 -12.15
N SER A 78 31.06 3.96 -11.03
CA SER A 78 29.65 3.94 -10.59
C SER A 78 28.73 4.86 -11.39
N GLY A 79 29.30 5.85 -12.11
CA GLY A 79 28.53 6.88 -12.79
C GLY A 79 27.95 7.94 -11.85
N ARG A 80 28.42 8.00 -10.61
CA ARG A 80 28.04 9.00 -9.62
C ARG A 80 28.85 10.29 -9.78
N TRP A 81 28.24 11.41 -9.41
CA TRP A 81 28.82 12.72 -9.34
C TRP A 81 28.70 13.24 -7.91
N SER A 82 29.75 13.81 -7.36
CA SER A 82 29.74 14.28 -5.97
C SER A 82 30.57 15.55 -5.79
N GLY A 83 30.23 16.36 -4.77
CA GLY A 83 30.97 17.55 -4.40
C GLY A 83 30.45 18.18 -3.11
N LEU A 84 31.36 18.80 -2.35
CA LEU A 84 31.02 19.62 -1.19
C LEU A 84 30.77 21.05 -1.67
N VAL A 85 29.63 21.61 -1.27
CA VAL A 85 29.26 23.00 -1.54
C VAL A 85 29.25 23.78 -0.23
N ASP A 86 30.23 24.68 -0.10
CA ASP A 86 30.33 25.54 1.07
C ASP A 86 29.14 26.49 1.15
N GLY A 87 28.62 26.71 2.36
CA GLY A 87 27.49 27.60 2.59
C GLY A 87 26.10 27.01 2.27
N ALA A 88 25.98 25.84 1.62
CA ALA A 88 24.72 25.13 1.52
C ALA A 88 24.32 24.57 2.90
N ARG A 89 23.11 24.87 3.39
CA ARG A 89 22.64 24.57 4.74
C ARG A 89 21.21 23.99 4.71
N PRO A 90 20.76 23.30 5.77
CA PRO A 90 19.38 22.88 5.92
C PRO A 90 18.39 24.01 5.65
N GLY A 91 17.34 23.72 4.90
CA GLY A 91 16.32 24.66 4.46
C GLY A 91 16.57 25.30 3.08
N HIS A 92 17.80 25.26 2.57
CA HIS A 92 18.08 25.78 1.23
C HIS A 92 17.47 24.88 0.14
N CYS A 93 16.75 25.49 -0.81
CA CYS A 93 16.25 24.83 -2.00
C CYS A 93 17.38 24.63 -3.02
N TYR A 94 17.35 23.49 -3.71
CA TYR A 94 18.33 23.14 -4.74
C TYR A 94 17.75 22.22 -5.82
N LYS A 95 18.45 22.14 -6.96
CA LYS A 95 18.28 21.14 -8.02
C LYS A 95 19.64 20.69 -8.56
N TYR A 96 19.67 19.52 -9.18
CA TYR A 96 20.78 19.14 -10.04
C TYR A 96 20.59 19.69 -11.44
N ARG A 97 21.61 20.39 -11.97
CA ARG A 97 21.69 20.81 -13.36
C ARG A 97 22.53 19.82 -14.13
N ILE A 98 21.91 19.10 -15.06
CA ILE A 98 22.50 17.94 -15.74
C ILE A 98 22.62 18.26 -17.24
N GLN A 99 23.83 18.06 -17.82
CA GLN A 99 24.05 18.13 -19.24
C GLN A 99 24.02 16.72 -19.85
N ASP A 100 23.07 16.48 -20.74
CA ASP A 100 22.93 15.20 -21.42
C ASP A 100 24.05 14.95 -22.47
N VAL A 101 24.04 13.78 -23.12
CA VAL A 101 24.99 13.38 -24.19
C VAL A 101 24.90 14.27 -25.44
N HIS A 102 23.82 15.01 -25.62
CA HIS A 102 23.63 15.94 -26.76
C HIS A 102 24.03 17.38 -26.43
N GLY A 103 24.33 17.65 -25.14
CA GLY A 103 24.72 18.97 -24.67
C GLY A 103 23.57 19.82 -24.15
N HIS A 104 22.34 19.29 -24.05
CA HIS A 104 21.22 20.01 -23.49
C HIS A 104 21.28 19.99 -21.96
N TRP A 105 20.93 21.11 -21.33
CA TRP A 105 20.87 21.24 -19.88
C TRP A 105 19.44 21.10 -19.39
N THR A 106 19.25 20.28 -18.33
CA THR A 106 17.99 20.12 -17.61
C THR A 106 18.20 20.27 -16.12
N ASP A 107 17.19 20.81 -15.43
CA ASP A 107 17.19 20.96 -13.96
C ASP A 107 16.30 19.90 -13.33
N LYS A 108 16.87 19.03 -12.52
CA LYS A 108 16.22 17.87 -11.90
C LYS A 108 16.16 18.03 -10.39
N ALA A 109 15.04 17.63 -9.81
CA ALA A 109 14.97 17.38 -8.37
C ALA A 109 15.88 16.21 -7.98
N ASP A 110 16.31 16.20 -6.74
CA ASP A 110 17.14 15.11 -6.22
C ASP A 110 16.30 13.85 -5.96
N PRO A 111 16.62 12.72 -6.58
CA PRO A 111 15.90 11.47 -6.32
C PRO A 111 15.93 11.00 -4.86
N TYR A 112 16.96 11.40 -4.11
CA TYR A 112 17.15 11.06 -2.69
C TYR A 112 16.87 12.22 -1.73
N ALA A 113 16.17 13.26 -2.17
CA ALA A 113 15.82 14.39 -1.31
C ALA A 113 14.97 13.94 -0.11
N PHE A 114 15.36 14.34 1.10
CA PHE A 114 14.59 14.07 2.33
C PHE A 114 13.45 15.06 2.55
N ARG A 115 13.45 16.16 1.81
CA ARG A 115 12.38 17.15 1.78
C ARG A 115 12.31 17.84 0.42
N MET A 116 11.08 18.15 0.02
CA MET A 116 10.79 18.92 -1.20
C MET A 116 10.10 20.23 -0.85
N GLU A 117 10.11 21.19 -1.77
CA GLU A 117 9.25 22.36 -1.68
C GLU A 117 7.77 21.95 -1.65
N HIS A 118 6.96 22.80 -1.01
CA HIS A 118 5.52 22.67 -1.12
C HIS A 118 5.09 22.90 -2.58
N PRO A 119 4.28 22.02 -3.18
CA PRO A 119 3.73 22.25 -4.51
C PRO A 119 3.01 23.61 -4.65
N PRO A 120 3.17 24.31 -5.79
CA PRO A 120 3.72 23.86 -7.06
C PRO A 120 5.27 23.96 -7.19
N GLY A 121 5.99 24.28 -6.12
CA GLY A 121 7.45 24.25 -6.09
C GLY A 121 7.95 22.84 -6.42
N THR A 122 9.12 22.76 -7.10
CA THR A 122 9.67 21.49 -7.57
C THR A 122 11.12 21.28 -7.18
N ALA A 123 11.67 22.13 -6.32
CA ALA A 123 13.04 21.97 -5.84
C ALA A 123 13.09 21.03 -4.64
N SER A 124 14.21 20.36 -4.50
CA SER A 124 14.58 19.65 -3.30
C SER A 124 15.08 20.63 -2.24
N GLN A 125 14.98 20.25 -0.97
CA GLN A 125 15.52 21.03 0.13
C GLN A 125 16.61 20.24 0.86
N VAL A 126 17.73 20.89 1.16
CA VAL A 126 18.73 20.32 2.07
C VAL A 126 18.06 20.14 3.43
N TRP A 127 18.10 18.93 3.98
CA TRP A 127 17.40 18.62 5.22
C TRP A 127 18.16 17.62 6.08
N ASP A 128 18.04 17.78 7.40
CA ASP A 128 18.54 16.85 8.39
C ASP A 128 17.35 16.09 8.99
N LEU A 129 17.48 14.76 9.13
CA LEU A 129 16.46 13.87 9.66
C LEU A 129 16.60 13.57 11.16
N ALA A 130 17.47 14.29 11.89
CA ALA A 130 17.62 14.07 13.31
C ALA A 130 16.26 14.23 14.04
N HIS A 131 15.89 13.22 14.83
CA HIS A 131 14.66 13.16 15.61
C HIS A 131 14.87 12.32 16.87
N GLU A 132 14.26 12.73 17.98
CA GLU A 132 14.26 11.97 19.23
C GLU A 132 12.93 11.21 19.35
N TRP A 133 13.01 9.89 19.29
CA TRP A 133 11.86 9.00 19.34
C TRP A 133 11.39 8.71 20.77
N GLY A 134 10.08 8.78 21.00
CA GLY A 134 9.41 8.40 22.25
C GLY A 134 8.85 6.96 22.25
N ASP A 135 8.91 6.24 21.13
CA ASP A 135 8.24 4.96 20.87
C ASP A 135 9.01 3.70 21.28
N ARG A 136 10.01 3.82 22.14
CA ARG A 136 10.89 2.69 22.57
C ARG A 136 10.12 1.44 23.01
N GLU A 137 9.02 1.62 23.75
CA GLU A 137 8.22 0.50 24.24
C GLU A 137 7.49 -0.21 23.09
N TRP A 138 6.98 0.55 22.13
CA TRP A 138 6.40 0.00 20.90
C TRP A 138 7.45 -0.81 20.14
N MET A 139 8.58 -0.24 19.79
CA MET A 139 9.65 -0.89 19.02
C MET A 139 10.18 -2.16 19.71
N ARG A 140 10.23 -2.17 21.05
CA ARG A 140 10.65 -3.35 21.83
C ARG A 140 9.62 -4.48 21.80
N THR A 141 8.32 -4.15 21.66
CA THR A 141 7.21 -5.11 21.80
C THR A 141 6.41 -5.36 20.53
N ARG A 142 6.68 -4.61 19.44
CA ARG A 142 5.87 -4.67 18.22
C ARG A 142 5.84 -6.07 17.60
N TRP A 143 6.88 -6.88 17.72
CA TRP A 143 6.92 -8.25 17.21
C TRP A 143 5.77 -9.13 17.73
N HIS A 144 5.31 -8.89 18.95
CA HIS A 144 4.10 -9.55 19.48
C HIS A 144 2.83 -9.05 18.78
N ARG A 145 2.76 -7.73 18.57
CA ARG A 145 1.57 -7.09 17.99
C ARG A 145 1.45 -7.33 16.50
N GLN A 146 2.59 -7.53 15.83
CA GLN A 146 2.71 -7.80 14.40
C GLN A 146 2.70 -9.30 14.06
N SER A 147 2.53 -10.18 15.03
CA SER A 147 2.41 -11.61 14.76
C SER A 147 1.18 -11.91 13.89
N HIS A 148 1.31 -12.87 12.98
CA HIS A 148 0.17 -13.38 12.19
C HIS A 148 -0.96 -13.93 13.06
N ALA A 149 -0.68 -14.33 14.31
CA ALA A 149 -1.68 -14.76 15.29
C ALA A 149 -2.34 -13.59 16.02
N SER A 150 -1.83 -12.36 15.87
CA SER A 150 -2.41 -11.18 16.55
C SER A 150 -3.63 -10.62 15.81
N PRO A 151 -4.55 -9.95 16.53
CA PRO A 151 -5.62 -9.23 15.88
C PRO A 151 -5.06 -8.02 15.13
N ILE A 152 -5.28 -7.96 13.81
CA ILE A 152 -4.88 -6.84 12.95
C ILE A 152 -6.13 -6.30 12.26
N SER A 153 -6.52 -5.10 12.68
CA SER A 153 -7.64 -4.34 12.12
C SER A 153 -7.10 -2.97 11.70
N ILE A 154 -7.13 -2.72 10.41
CA ILE A 154 -6.46 -1.60 9.75
C ILE A 154 -7.49 -0.53 9.40
N TYR A 155 -7.21 0.71 9.75
CA TYR A 155 -7.94 1.90 9.31
C TYR A 155 -7.14 2.60 8.21
N GLU A 156 -7.59 2.48 6.97
CA GLU A 156 -6.94 3.12 5.82
C GLU A 156 -7.37 4.59 5.72
N VAL A 157 -6.42 5.49 5.56
CA VAL A 157 -6.68 6.94 5.63
C VAL A 157 -5.92 7.75 4.59
N HIS A 158 -6.62 8.67 3.91
CA HIS A 158 -6.06 9.76 3.11
C HIS A 158 -6.02 11.03 3.95
N LEU A 159 -4.83 11.44 4.38
CA LEU A 159 -4.65 12.53 5.35
C LEU A 159 -5.31 13.83 4.93
N GLY A 160 -5.22 14.19 3.65
CA GLY A 160 -5.71 15.48 3.13
C GLY A 160 -7.22 15.60 3.02
N SER A 161 -7.98 14.51 3.20
CA SER A 161 -9.45 14.52 3.14
C SER A 161 -10.12 13.86 4.34
N TRP A 162 -9.35 13.34 5.30
CA TRP A 162 -9.90 12.81 6.54
C TRP A 162 -10.56 13.91 7.37
N GLN A 163 -9.80 14.95 7.69
CA GLN A 163 -10.28 16.20 8.29
C GLN A 163 -9.50 17.39 7.71
N ARG A 164 -10.13 18.54 7.67
CA ARG A 164 -9.51 19.81 7.32
C ARG A 164 -9.85 20.86 8.37
N GLU A 165 -9.12 21.99 8.36
CA GLU A 165 -9.49 23.17 9.11
C GLU A 165 -10.81 23.76 8.58
N GLU A 166 -11.48 24.61 9.40
CA GLU A 166 -12.75 25.25 9.03
C GLU A 166 -12.65 26.09 7.75
N ASP A 167 -11.47 26.64 7.47
CA ASP A 167 -11.18 27.40 6.24
C ASP A 167 -10.77 26.53 5.04
N GLY A 168 -10.83 25.20 5.18
CA GLY A 168 -10.51 24.21 4.14
C GLY A 168 -9.02 23.88 3.99
N ARG A 169 -8.10 24.49 4.77
CA ARG A 169 -6.69 24.15 4.77
C ARG A 169 -6.47 22.73 5.28
N PHE A 170 -5.37 22.09 4.83
CA PHE A 170 -4.92 20.82 5.38
C PHE A 170 -4.52 20.95 6.85
N LEU A 171 -4.86 19.96 7.64
CA LEU A 171 -4.25 19.78 8.95
C LEU A 171 -2.79 19.39 8.77
N ASN A 172 -1.94 19.78 9.73
CA ASN A 172 -0.56 19.28 9.76
C ASN A 172 -0.48 17.87 10.36
N TYR A 173 0.66 17.18 10.13
CA TYR A 173 0.88 15.82 10.64
C TYR A 173 0.64 15.70 12.15
N ARG A 174 1.06 16.67 12.96
CA ARG A 174 0.94 16.62 14.43
C ARG A 174 -0.51 16.68 14.90
N ASP A 175 -1.29 17.58 14.30
CA ASP A 175 -2.71 17.74 14.65
C ASP A 175 -3.54 16.52 14.20
N ILE A 176 -3.24 16.00 12.99
CA ILE A 176 -3.87 14.77 12.51
C ILE A 176 -3.54 13.61 13.45
N ALA A 177 -2.27 13.45 13.88
CA ALA A 177 -1.85 12.36 14.74
C ALA A 177 -2.68 12.25 16.01
N GLN A 178 -2.89 13.36 16.71
CA GLN A 178 -3.66 13.38 17.96
C GLN A 178 -5.14 13.01 17.75
N ARG A 179 -5.75 13.58 16.71
CA ARG A 179 -7.16 13.34 16.37
C ARG A 179 -7.37 11.89 15.91
N LEU A 180 -6.50 11.41 15.00
CA LEU A 180 -6.59 10.07 14.42
C LEU A 180 -6.31 8.98 15.44
N ALA A 181 -5.31 9.16 16.31
CA ALA A 181 -5.03 8.22 17.39
C ALA A 181 -6.26 8.06 18.32
N THR A 182 -6.88 9.18 18.73
CA THR A 182 -8.10 9.13 19.55
C THR A 182 -9.26 8.45 18.83
N HIS A 183 -9.42 8.72 17.53
CA HIS A 183 -10.44 8.09 16.70
C HIS A 183 -10.25 6.56 16.62
N CYS A 184 -9.03 6.11 16.32
CA CYS A 184 -8.71 4.70 16.22
C CYS A 184 -8.80 3.97 17.57
N GLU A 185 -8.39 4.60 18.67
CA GLU A 185 -8.56 4.04 20.02
C GLU A 185 -10.04 3.81 20.35
N ASN A 186 -10.90 4.83 20.11
CA ASN A 186 -12.33 4.75 20.38
C ASN A 186 -13.03 3.66 19.56
N LEU A 187 -12.57 3.40 18.34
CA LEU A 187 -13.12 2.39 17.45
C LEU A 187 -12.39 1.03 17.55
N GLY A 188 -11.29 0.97 18.29
CA GLY A 188 -10.55 -0.26 18.55
C GLY A 188 -9.69 -0.76 17.38
N PHE A 189 -9.40 0.06 16.37
CA PHE A 189 -8.44 -0.28 15.31
C PHE A 189 -7.03 -0.47 15.89
N THR A 190 -6.29 -1.41 15.33
CA THR A 190 -4.93 -1.74 15.81
C THR A 190 -3.84 -1.09 14.97
N HIS A 191 -4.15 -0.76 13.73
CA HIS A 191 -3.23 -0.15 12.77
C HIS A 191 -3.92 0.95 11.98
N VAL A 192 -3.12 1.90 11.54
CA VAL A 192 -3.48 2.89 10.51
C VAL A 192 -2.65 2.58 9.27
N GLU A 193 -3.29 2.55 8.10
CA GLU A 193 -2.61 2.51 6.80
C GLU A 193 -2.75 3.88 6.14
N LEU A 194 -1.60 4.54 5.91
CA LEU A 194 -1.57 5.83 5.23
C LEU A 194 -1.54 5.60 3.73
N MET A 195 -2.53 6.10 2.99
CA MET A 195 -2.40 6.28 1.54
C MET A 195 -1.11 7.07 1.25
N PRO A 196 -0.52 7.00 0.03
CA PRO A 196 0.84 7.43 -0.19
C PRO A 196 1.12 8.85 0.31
N VAL A 197 2.07 8.98 1.25
CA VAL A 197 2.50 10.28 1.82
C VAL A 197 3.82 10.76 1.25
N ALA A 198 4.46 10.01 0.35
CA ALA A 198 5.63 10.48 -0.38
C ALA A 198 5.27 11.69 -1.26
N GLU A 199 6.22 12.62 -1.47
CA GLU A 199 5.94 13.88 -2.16
C GLU A 199 5.54 13.66 -3.62
N HIS A 200 4.49 14.33 -4.03
CA HIS A 200 3.88 14.24 -5.35
C HIS A 200 3.32 15.60 -5.80
N PRO A 201 3.41 15.98 -7.09
CA PRO A 201 2.97 17.28 -7.56
C PRO A 201 1.46 17.39 -7.68
N PHE A 202 0.80 16.32 -8.16
CA PHE A 202 -0.62 16.30 -8.47
C PHE A 202 -1.43 15.70 -7.32
N TYR A 203 -2.12 16.56 -6.57
CA TYR A 203 -2.92 16.13 -5.42
C TYR A 203 -4.04 15.13 -5.77
N GLY A 204 -4.65 15.28 -6.96
CA GLY A 204 -5.67 14.37 -7.47
C GLY A 204 -5.18 12.96 -7.81
N SER A 205 -3.88 12.70 -7.71
CA SER A 205 -3.33 11.33 -7.77
C SER A 205 -3.41 10.59 -6.45
N TRP A 206 -3.89 11.24 -5.37
CA TRP A 206 -3.97 10.70 -4.01
C TRP A 206 -2.62 10.25 -3.44
N GLY A 207 -1.52 10.70 -4.06
CA GLY A 207 -0.16 10.32 -3.71
C GLY A 207 0.46 9.23 -4.57
N TYR A 208 -0.28 8.61 -5.50
CA TYR A 208 0.25 7.53 -6.33
C TYR A 208 1.18 7.98 -7.47
N GLN A 209 1.31 9.29 -7.75
CA GLN A 209 2.26 9.84 -8.72
C GLN A 209 3.44 10.51 -8.03
N ILE A 210 4.34 9.70 -7.47
CA ILE A 210 5.45 10.13 -6.63
C ILE A 210 6.57 10.78 -7.46
N THR A 211 7.05 11.95 -7.01
CA THR A 211 8.24 12.62 -7.54
C THR A 211 9.38 12.73 -6.51
N GLY A 212 9.07 12.61 -5.20
CA GLY A 212 10.04 12.64 -4.12
C GLY A 212 9.95 11.39 -3.25
N TYR A 213 10.65 10.32 -3.65
CA TYR A 213 10.55 9.00 -3.01
C TYR A 213 11.00 8.96 -1.55
N PHE A 214 11.97 9.80 -1.16
CA PHE A 214 12.52 9.86 0.20
C PHE A 214 12.00 11.04 1.01
N ALA A 215 11.06 11.82 0.47
CA ALA A 215 10.50 12.99 1.12
C ALA A 215 9.01 12.77 1.42
N PRO A 216 8.56 13.02 2.66
CA PRO A 216 7.14 13.11 2.94
C PRO A 216 6.54 14.37 2.33
N SER A 217 5.25 14.35 2.01
CA SER A 217 4.57 15.48 1.40
C SER A 217 4.64 16.72 2.29
N ALA A 218 5.16 17.79 1.71
CA ALA A 218 5.29 19.10 2.36
C ALA A 218 3.93 19.77 2.65
N ARG A 219 2.83 19.23 2.09
CA ARG A 219 1.47 19.71 2.34
C ARG A 219 1.06 19.65 3.81
N TYR A 220 1.59 18.65 4.51
CA TYR A 220 1.20 18.37 5.90
C TYR A 220 2.29 18.73 6.92
N GLY A 221 3.46 19.20 6.48
CA GLY A 221 4.51 19.63 7.38
C GLY A 221 5.92 19.19 6.99
N THR A 222 6.76 19.03 7.99
CA THR A 222 8.17 18.63 7.85
C THR A 222 8.34 17.11 7.99
N PRO A 223 9.52 16.56 7.59
CA PRO A 223 9.88 15.18 7.91
C PRO A 223 9.72 14.82 9.39
N GLN A 224 10.17 15.70 10.30
CA GLN A 224 10.01 15.49 11.74
C GLN A 224 8.54 15.50 12.19
N ASP A 225 7.67 16.24 11.52
CA ASP A 225 6.25 16.23 11.86
C ASP A 225 5.61 14.87 11.53
N LEU A 226 6.02 14.21 10.43
CA LEU A 226 5.60 12.84 10.14
C LEU A 226 6.21 11.85 11.14
N MET A 227 7.48 12.04 11.58
CA MET A 227 8.06 11.22 12.64
C MET A 227 7.27 11.33 13.94
N VAL A 228 6.86 12.55 14.33
CA VAL A 228 5.99 12.79 15.50
C VAL A 228 4.61 12.14 15.30
N PHE A 229 4.09 12.13 14.07
CA PHE A 229 2.84 11.44 13.76
C PHE A 229 2.93 9.95 14.09
N VAL A 230 3.95 9.26 13.58
CA VAL A 230 4.17 7.84 13.82
C VAL A 230 4.42 7.58 15.32
N ASP A 231 5.29 8.35 15.95
CA ASP A 231 5.59 8.27 17.38
C ASP A 231 4.33 8.41 18.26
N THR A 232 3.45 9.35 17.91
CA THR A 232 2.17 9.56 18.62
C THR A 232 1.27 8.33 18.54
N LEU A 233 1.13 7.69 17.36
CA LEU A 233 0.33 6.49 17.21
C LEU A 233 0.94 5.30 17.97
N HIS A 234 2.25 5.12 17.91
CA HIS A 234 2.98 4.09 18.65
C HIS A 234 2.78 4.21 20.15
N GLN A 235 2.87 5.41 20.71
CA GLN A 235 2.62 5.67 22.14
C GLN A 235 1.17 5.34 22.56
N ARG A 236 0.23 5.35 21.61
CA ARG A 236 -1.17 4.94 21.80
C ARG A 236 -1.39 3.45 21.48
N GLY A 237 -0.34 2.69 21.14
CA GLY A 237 -0.41 1.27 20.84
C GLY A 237 -1.01 0.93 19.46
N ILE A 238 -0.91 1.86 18.51
CA ILE A 238 -1.42 1.76 17.13
C ILE A 238 -0.22 1.69 16.18
N GLY A 239 -0.15 0.63 15.36
CA GLY A 239 0.85 0.48 14.31
C GLY A 239 0.55 1.36 13.09
N VAL A 240 1.57 1.68 12.31
CA VAL A 240 1.44 2.54 11.12
C VAL A 240 2.03 1.84 9.90
N ILE A 241 1.19 1.64 8.88
CA ILE A 241 1.54 1.04 7.58
C ILE A 241 1.58 2.16 6.55
N LEU A 242 2.56 2.12 5.65
CA LEU A 242 2.65 3.05 4.53
C LEU A 242 2.21 2.36 3.25
N ASP A 243 1.30 2.98 2.51
CA ASP A 243 1.05 2.62 1.12
C ASP A 243 2.20 3.12 0.25
N TRP A 244 2.95 2.18 -0.35
CA TRP A 244 4.21 2.41 -1.03
C TRP A 244 4.13 1.98 -2.50
N VAL A 245 4.56 2.87 -3.42
CA VAL A 245 4.35 2.74 -4.87
C VAL A 245 5.67 2.50 -5.60
N PRO A 246 6.16 1.25 -5.71
CA PRO A 246 7.36 0.93 -6.47
C PRO A 246 7.07 0.54 -7.92
N SER A 247 5.82 0.56 -8.34
CA SER A 247 5.39 0.05 -9.65
C SER A 247 5.62 1.05 -10.78
N HIS A 248 5.43 2.34 -10.51
CA HIS A 248 5.43 3.38 -11.53
C HIS A 248 5.76 4.76 -10.94
N PHE A 249 6.02 5.73 -11.83
CA PHE A 249 6.23 7.14 -11.49
C PHE A 249 5.76 8.06 -12.62
N PRO A 250 5.43 9.33 -12.34
CA PRO A 250 4.94 10.26 -13.35
C PRO A 250 6.05 10.72 -14.30
N ALA A 251 5.65 11.16 -15.48
CA ALA A 251 6.58 11.65 -16.52
C ALA A 251 6.99 13.13 -16.34
N ASP A 252 6.86 13.68 -15.13
CA ASP A 252 7.21 15.07 -14.83
C ASP A 252 8.67 15.37 -15.16
N PRO A 253 8.97 16.40 -15.96
CA PRO A 253 10.34 16.65 -16.46
C PRO A 253 11.35 16.98 -15.36
N HIS A 254 10.89 17.48 -14.21
CA HIS A 254 11.75 17.82 -13.09
C HIS A 254 12.12 16.62 -12.20
N ALA A 255 11.47 15.47 -12.40
CA ALA A 255 11.63 14.26 -11.58
C ALA A 255 12.48 13.18 -12.28
N LEU A 256 12.13 11.89 -12.05
CA LEU A 256 12.95 10.75 -12.51
C LEU A 256 12.95 10.53 -14.02
N ALA A 257 11.90 10.95 -14.73
CA ALA A 257 11.75 10.73 -16.17
C ALA A 257 12.95 11.26 -16.93
N ARG A 258 13.60 10.42 -17.73
CA ARG A 258 14.80 10.74 -18.51
C ARG A 258 15.84 11.54 -17.71
N PHE A 259 16.18 11.03 -16.53
CA PHE A 259 16.88 11.80 -15.49
C PHE A 259 18.20 12.42 -15.96
N ASP A 260 19.04 11.68 -16.71
CA ASP A 260 20.29 12.16 -17.28
C ASP A 260 20.22 12.38 -18.81
N GLY A 261 19.01 12.57 -19.34
CA GLY A 261 18.72 12.65 -20.77
C GLY A 261 18.41 11.29 -21.40
N THR A 262 18.63 10.20 -20.68
CA THR A 262 18.33 8.83 -21.13
C THR A 262 17.20 8.22 -20.28
N ALA A 263 16.61 7.10 -20.72
CA ALA A 263 15.71 6.29 -19.91
C ALA A 263 16.52 5.59 -18.80
N LEU A 264 16.78 6.32 -17.70
CA LEU A 264 17.66 5.88 -16.63
C LEU A 264 16.96 5.00 -15.62
N TYR A 265 15.80 5.44 -15.11
CA TYR A 265 14.97 4.71 -14.15
C TYR A 265 13.91 3.84 -14.83
N GLU A 266 13.48 4.23 -16.02
CA GLU A 266 12.48 3.55 -16.85
C GLU A 266 13.11 2.74 -17.99
N HIS A 267 12.29 1.96 -18.72
CA HIS A 267 12.68 1.37 -20.00
C HIS A 267 12.52 2.38 -21.13
N ASP A 268 13.41 2.34 -22.13
CA ASP A 268 13.32 3.20 -23.32
C ASP A 268 12.21 2.74 -24.29
N ASP A 269 11.93 1.44 -24.37
CA ASP A 269 10.80 0.90 -25.14
C ASP A 269 9.48 1.14 -24.37
N PRO A 270 8.54 1.95 -24.92
CA PRO A 270 7.29 2.27 -24.23
C PRO A 270 6.41 1.05 -23.97
N ARG A 271 6.59 -0.04 -24.72
CA ARG A 271 5.87 -1.30 -24.46
C ARG A 271 6.30 -1.98 -23.16
N LEU A 272 7.44 -1.59 -22.59
CA LEU A 272 7.97 -2.04 -21.30
C LEU A 272 7.97 -0.91 -20.25
N GLY A 273 8.17 0.33 -20.68
CA GLY A 273 8.47 1.47 -19.82
C GLY A 273 7.31 2.44 -19.60
N PHE A 274 6.13 2.23 -20.19
CA PHE A 274 5.01 3.16 -20.07
C PHE A 274 3.71 2.43 -19.79
N HIS A 275 2.95 2.92 -18.82
CA HIS A 275 1.63 2.37 -18.43
C HIS A 275 0.52 3.20 -19.10
N PRO A 276 -0.20 2.66 -20.12
CA PRO A 276 -1.14 3.45 -20.90
C PRO A 276 -2.38 3.91 -20.12
N GLU A 277 -2.87 3.11 -19.16
CA GLU A 277 -4.07 3.44 -18.37
C GLU A 277 -3.79 4.54 -17.33
N TRP A 278 -2.58 4.55 -16.74
CA TRP A 278 -2.20 5.49 -15.67
C TRP A 278 -1.35 6.66 -16.18
N ASN A 279 -1.01 6.66 -17.47
CA ASN A 279 -0.13 7.67 -18.08
C ASN A 279 1.16 7.89 -17.26
N SER A 280 1.80 6.80 -16.85
CA SER A 280 2.97 6.79 -15.98
C SER A 280 4.10 5.92 -16.55
N LEU A 281 5.32 6.17 -16.10
CA LEU A 281 6.50 5.39 -16.47
C LEU A 281 6.65 4.18 -15.53
N ILE A 282 7.16 3.07 -16.06
CA ILE A 282 7.41 1.84 -15.33
C ILE A 282 8.90 1.74 -15.02
N PHE A 283 9.25 1.42 -13.78
CA PHE A 283 10.63 1.20 -13.37
C PHE A 283 11.28 0.03 -14.11
N ASN A 284 12.54 0.21 -14.49
CA ASN A 284 13.36 -0.83 -15.08
C ASN A 284 13.98 -1.74 -14.00
N TYR A 285 13.24 -2.75 -13.56
CA TYR A 285 13.69 -3.69 -12.54
C TYR A 285 14.88 -4.56 -12.97
N GLY A 286 15.21 -4.59 -14.27
CA GLY A 286 16.40 -5.24 -14.79
C GLY A 286 17.70 -4.50 -14.43
N ARG A 287 17.61 -3.20 -14.09
CA ARG A 287 18.76 -2.42 -13.63
C ARG A 287 18.99 -2.58 -12.15
N TYR A 288 20.21 -2.94 -11.81
CA TYR A 288 20.63 -3.12 -10.43
C TYR A 288 20.47 -1.83 -9.61
N GLU A 289 20.89 -0.68 -10.15
CA GLU A 289 20.81 0.61 -9.46
C GLU A 289 19.36 1.05 -9.20
N VAL A 290 18.42 0.69 -10.08
CA VAL A 290 16.99 0.94 -9.89
C VAL A 290 16.42 0.06 -8.78
N ARG A 291 16.80 -1.22 -8.75
CA ARG A 291 16.42 -2.10 -7.63
C ARG A 291 16.98 -1.61 -6.31
N ASP A 292 18.26 -1.18 -6.28
CA ASP A 292 18.87 -0.61 -5.07
C ASP A 292 18.18 0.66 -4.61
N PHE A 293 17.77 1.53 -5.53
CA PHE A 293 17.00 2.73 -5.24
C PHE A 293 15.67 2.38 -4.55
N LEU A 294 14.91 1.44 -5.11
CA LEU A 294 13.61 1.05 -4.58
C LEU A 294 13.73 0.27 -3.25
N ILE A 295 14.63 -0.71 -3.16
CA ILE A 295 14.85 -1.46 -1.90
C ILE A 295 15.36 -0.50 -0.81
N GLY A 296 16.31 0.39 -1.16
CA GLY A 296 16.80 1.40 -0.23
C GLY A 296 15.70 2.35 0.24
N ASN A 297 14.75 2.68 -0.63
CA ASN A 297 13.60 3.50 -0.28
C ASN A 297 12.65 2.80 0.71
N ALA A 298 12.34 1.51 0.49
CA ALA A 298 11.57 0.72 1.43
C ALA A 298 12.24 0.67 2.83
N LEU A 299 13.54 0.35 2.87
CA LEU A 299 14.31 0.32 4.12
C LEU A 299 14.35 1.69 4.81
N PHE A 300 14.44 2.77 4.04
CA PHE A 300 14.44 4.15 4.55
C PHE A 300 13.16 4.48 5.31
N TRP A 301 11.98 4.17 4.76
CA TRP A 301 10.72 4.41 5.44
C TRP A 301 10.57 3.60 6.71
N LEU A 302 11.00 2.34 6.70
CA LEU A 302 10.97 1.47 7.88
C LEU A 302 11.96 1.92 8.96
N GLU A 303 13.17 2.40 8.56
CA GLU A 303 14.23 2.77 9.50
C GLU A 303 14.09 4.19 10.03
N LYS A 304 13.85 5.16 9.13
CA LYS A 304 13.89 6.59 9.51
C LYS A 304 12.55 7.09 10.03
N TYR A 305 11.46 6.44 9.66
CA TYR A 305 10.11 6.83 10.09
C TYR A 305 9.41 5.78 10.95
N HIS A 306 10.09 4.67 11.27
CA HIS A 306 9.58 3.60 12.11
C HIS A 306 8.25 2.99 11.65
N PHE A 307 7.93 3.03 10.35
CA PHE A 307 6.74 2.37 9.85
C PHE A 307 6.75 0.87 10.19
N ASP A 308 5.60 0.32 10.53
CA ASP A 308 5.41 -1.08 10.92
C ASP A 308 5.11 -1.99 9.73
N GLY A 309 4.99 -1.43 8.56
CA GLY A 309 4.79 -2.19 7.33
C GLY A 309 4.66 -1.30 6.11
N LEU A 310 4.73 -1.97 4.96
CA LEU A 310 4.48 -1.38 3.65
C LEU A 310 3.38 -2.18 2.94
N ARG A 311 2.34 -1.50 2.49
CA ARG A 311 1.43 -2.01 1.48
C ARG A 311 2.02 -1.66 0.12
N VAL A 312 2.33 -2.67 -0.68
CA VAL A 312 2.98 -2.51 -1.98
C VAL A 312 1.91 -2.43 -3.06
N ASP A 313 1.82 -1.23 -3.66
CA ASP A 313 0.82 -0.87 -4.67
C ASP A 313 1.04 -1.61 -5.98
N ALA A 314 -0.05 -2.02 -6.61
CA ALA A 314 -0.14 -2.49 -7.99
C ALA A 314 0.85 -3.63 -8.34
N VAL A 315 1.06 -4.59 -7.44
CA VAL A 315 1.98 -5.71 -7.67
C VAL A 315 1.63 -6.49 -8.94
N ALA A 316 0.34 -6.66 -9.25
CA ALA A 316 -0.10 -7.32 -10.48
C ALA A 316 0.47 -6.66 -11.75
N SER A 317 0.53 -5.32 -11.79
CA SER A 317 1.08 -4.57 -12.92
C SER A 317 2.59 -4.77 -13.12
N MET A 318 3.29 -5.11 -12.03
CA MET A 318 4.72 -5.40 -12.05
C MET A 318 4.99 -6.82 -12.56
N LEU A 319 4.16 -7.79 -12.18
CA LEU A 319 4.34 -9.21 -12.48
C LEU A 319 4.07 -9.56 -13.93
N TYR A 320 3.21 -8.80 -14.64
CA TYR A 320 2.76 -9.13 -15.97
C TYR A 320 3.10 -8.05 -17.00
N LEU A 321 3.86 -8.45 -18.03
CA LEU A 321 4.29 -7.56 -19.12
C LEU A 321 3.13 -7.07 -20.01
N ASP A 322 2.02 -7.79 -20.02
CA ASP A 322 0.80 -7.49 -20.78
C ASP A 322 -0.29 -6.81 -19.93
N TYR A 323 0.00 -6.46 -18.67
CA TYR A 323 -0.98 -5.81 -17.79
C TYR A 323 -1.48 -4.50 -18.38
N GLY A 324 -2.81 -4.33 -18.49
CA GLY A 324 -3.45 -3.13 -19.06
C GLY A 324 -3.12 -2.88 -20.54
N ARG A 325 -2.65 -3.88 -21.30
CA ARG A 325 -2.23 -3.77 -22.70
C ARG A 325 -3.02 -4.67 -23.62
N ARG A 326 -3.17 -4.23 -24.88
CA ARG A 326 -3.80 -5.04 -25.94
C ARG A 326 -2.78 -6.00 -26.53
N HIS A 327 -3.31 -6.98 -27.25
CA HIS A 327 -2.46 -7.90 -28.02
C HIS A 327 -1.55 -7.11 -29.00
N GLY A 328 -0.23 -7.38 -28.96
CA GLY A 328 0.77 -6.70 -29.76
C GLY A 328 1.33 -5.39 -29.18
N GLU A 329 0.78 -4.89 -28.06
CA GLU A 329 1.24 -3.67 -27.39
C GLU A 329 2.23 -3.94 -26.24
N TRP A 330 2.72 -5.15 -26.10
CA TRP A 330 3.68 -5.59 -25.09
C TRP A 330 4.77 -6.47 -25.69
N VAL A 331 5.86 -6.65 -24.96
CA VAL A 331 7.01 -7.45 -25.36
C VAL A 331 7.09 -8.69 -24.48
N PRO A 332 7.04 -9.91 -25.06
CA PRO A 332 7.22 -11.15 -24.30
C PRO A 332 8.60 -11.24 -23.63
N ASN A 333 8.67 -11.96 -22.52
CA ASN A 333 9.95 -12.31 -21.90
C ASN A 333 10.78 -13.26 -22.80
N ALA A 334 12.00 -13.57 -22.39
CA ALA A 334 12.94 -14.41 -23.16
C ALA A 334 12.41 -15.83 -23.45
N GLN A 335 11.40 -16.30 -22.71
CA GLN A 335 10.74 -17.59 -22.90
C GLN A 335 9.42 -17.49 -23.72
N GLY A 336 9.07 -16.28 -24.19
CA GLY A 336 7.86 -16.02 -24.94
C GLY A 336 6.59 -15.83 -24.10
N GLY A 337 6.73 -15.79 -22.77
CA GLY A 337 5.62 -15.59 -21.81
C GLY A 337 5.41 -14.13 -21.44
N ASN A 338 4.35 -13.87 -20.65
CA ASN A 338 3.98 -12.54 -20.17
C ASN A 338 4.49 -12.21 -18.76
N GLN A 339 5.20 -13.12 -18.09
CA GLN A 339 5.73 -12.86 -16.75
C GLN A 339 6.95 -11.96 -16.80
N ASN A 340 7.00 -10.96 -15.94
CA ASN A 340 8.16 -10.07 -15.78
C ASN A 340 9.12 -10.65 -14.73
N HIS A 341 10.08 -11.44 -15.18
CA HIS A 341 11.03 -12.10 -14.29
C HIS A 341 11.94 -11.13 -13.52
N ASP A 342 12.20 -9.93 -14.07
CA ASP A 342 13.00 -8.92 -13.38
C ASP A 342 12.22 -8.30 -12.21
N ALA A 343 10.92 -8.07 -12.38
CA ALA A 343 10.05 -7.64 -11.29
C ALA A 343 9.85 -8.72 -10.23
N VAL A 344 9.68 -9.99 -10.63
CA VAL A 344 9.62 -11.12 -9.69
C VAL A 344 10.88 -11.15 -8.82
N ARG A 345 12.07 -11.07 -9.44
CA ARG A 345 13.33 -11.04 -8.70
C ARG A 345 13.42 -9.82 -7.78
N PHE A 346 13.03 -8.65 -8.27
CA PHE A 346 13.01 -7.42 -7.45
C PHE A 346 12.14 -7.61 -6.19
N LEU A 347 10.92 -8.14 -6.32
CA LEU A 347 10.02 -8.36 -5.19
C LEU A 347 10.58 -9.38 -4.19
N GLN A 348 11.22 -10.44 -4.68
CA GLN A 348 11.91 -11.41 -3.83
C GLN A 348 13.11 -10.81 -3.09
N ASP A 349 13.95 -10.04 -3.79
CA ASP A 349 15.09 -9.34 -3.20
C ASP A 349 14.63 -8.29 -2.17
N LEU A 350 13.55 -7.53 -2.48
CA LEU A 350 12.92 -6.55 -1.59
C LEU A 350 12.48 -7.21 -0.27
N ASN A 351 11.64 -8.25 -0.35
CA ASN A 351 11.11 -8.92 0.84
C ASN A 351 12.23 -9.58 1.66
N THR A 352 13.22 -10.16 0.98
CA THR A 352 14.39 -10.73 1.65
C THR A 352 15.20 -9.67 2.38
N ALA A 353 15.46 -8.52 1.76
CA ALA A 353 16.22 -7.42 2.36
C ALA A 353 15.49 -6.79 3.55
N VAL A 354 14.17 -6.59 3.41
CA VAL A 354 13.33 -6.04 4.47
C VAL A 354 13.30 -6.98 5.68
N TYR A 355 12.93 -8.25 5.51
CA TYR A 355 12.81 -9.19 6.63
C TYR A 355 14.15 -9.57 7.26
N ALA A 356 15.27 -9.43 6.54
CA ALA A 356 16.60 -9.58 7.12
C ALA A 356 16.95 -8.48 8.14
N GLN A 357 16.39 -7.28 8.00
CA GLN A 357 16.65 -6.14 8.87
C GLN A 357 15.50 -5.85 9.84
N PHE A 358 14.27 -6.05 9.40
CA PHE A 358 13.02 -5.79 10.13
C PHE A 358 12.10 -7.00 10.09
N PRO A 359 12.41 -8.09 10.84
CA PRO A 359 11.63 -9.33 10.77
C PRO A 359 10.22 -9.20 11.33
N ASP A 360 9.92 -8.12 12.01
CA ASP A 360 8.68 -7.83 12.72
C ASP A 360 7.81 -6.76 12.05
N VAL A 361 8.03 -6.46 10.76
CA VAL A 361 7.16 -5.57 9.98
C VAL A 361 6.23 -6.36 9.05
N HIS A 362 5.24 -5.69 8.50
CA HIS A 362 4.35 -6.27 7.50
C HIS A 362 4.70 -5.80 6.09
N MET A 363 4.96 -6.76 5.20
CA MET A 363 4.99 -6.53 3.75
C MET A 363 3.69 -7.08 3.16
N ILE A 364 2.83 -6.20 2.65
CA ILE A 364 1.47 -6.52 2.20
C ILE A 364 1.38 -6.26 0.71
N ALA A 365 1.03 -7.26 -0.11
CA ALA A 365 0.89 -7.09 -1.54
C ALA A 365 -0.54 -6.71 -1.92
N GLU A 366 -0.71 -5.66 -2.72
CA GLU A 366 -1.90 -5.51 -3.54
C GLU A 366 -1.68 -6.28 -4.86
N GLU A 367 -2.16 -7.50 -4.89
CA GLU A 367 -2.06 -8.37 -6.06
C GLU A 367 -3.44 -8.96 -6.36
N SER A 368 -4.02 -8.58 -7.53
CA SER A 368 -5.41 -8.85 -7.90
C SER A 368 -5.58 -10.08 -8.79
N THR A 369 -4.48 -10.74 -9.17
CA THR A 369 -4.52 -11.90 -10.06
C THR A 369 -4.42 -13.23 -9.32
N ALA A 370 -4.36 -14.32 -10.06
CA ALA A 370 -4.15 -15.66 -9.53
C ALA A 370 -2.65 -16.04 -9.42
N TRP A 371 -1.74 -15.07 -9.30
CA TRP A 371 -0.32 -15.36 -9.08
C TRP A 371 -0.16 -16.18 -7.80
N PRO A 372 0.51 -17.36 -7.87
CA PRO A 372 0.59 -18.26 -6.72
C PRO A 372 1.69 -17.84 -5.73
N ALA A 373 1.51 -18.22 -4.47
CA ALA A 373 2.53 -18.13 -3.43
C ALA A 373 3.06 -16.70 -3.18
N VAL A 374 2.19 -15.69 -3.32
CA VAL A 374 2.54 -14.29 -3.05
C VAL A 374 3.02 -14.11 -1.61
N SER A 375 2.30 -14.69 -0.64
CA SER A 375 2.61 -14.63 0.78
C SER A 375 3.33 -15.90 1.30
N ARG A 376 4.13 -16.54 0.45
CA ARG A 376 4.97 -17.68 0.82
C ARG A 376 6.44 -17.30 0.76
N PRO A 377 7.30 -17.94 1.57
CA PRO A 377 8.73 -17.65 1.61
C PRO A 377 9.42 -17.79 0.25
N VAL A 378 10.46 -16.96 0.04
CA VAL A 378 11.22 -16.92 -1.22
C VAL A 378 11.96 -18.22 -1.48
N ASP A 379 12.50 -18.86 -0.45
CA ASP A 379 13.18 -20.16 -0.55
C ASP A 379 12.25 -21.32 -0.94
N GLY A 380 10.93 -21.16 -0.69
CA GLY A 380 9.87 -22.04 -1.19
C GLY A 380 9.32 -21.66 -2.57
N GLY A 381 9.94 -20.71 -3.27
CA GLY A 381 9.51 -20.23 -4.60
C GLY A 381 8.42 -19.14 -4.57
N GLY A 382 8.08 -18.61 -3.40
CA GLY A 382 7.13 -17.50 -3.25
C GLY A 382 7.74 -16.13 -3.52
N LEU A 383 6.91 -15.08 -3.44
CA LEU A 383 7.36 -13.70 -3.55
C LEU A 383 7.89 -13.13 -2.22
N GLY A 384 7.62 -13.79 -1.09
CA GLY A 384 8.13 -13.41 0.23
C GLY A 384 7.32 -12.36 0.98
N PHE A 385 6.14 -11.96 0.51
CA PHE A 385 5.26 -11.07 1.27
C PHE A 385 4.75 -11.75 2.54
N GLY A 386 4.48 -10.97 3.57
CA GLY A 386 3.84 -11.47 4.79
C GLY A 386 2.33 -11.68 4.59
N MET A 387 1.69 -10.79 3.84
CA MET A 387 0.25 -10.81 3.58
C MET A 387 -0.08 -10.35 2.16
N LYS A 388 -1.32 -10.61 1.73
CA LYS A 388 -1.88 -10.19 0.44
C LYS A 388 -3.32 -9.70 0.61
N TRP A 389 -3.72 -8.64 -0.07
CA TRP A 389 -5.13 -8.24 -0.15
C TRP A 389 -5.96 -9.32 -0.87
N ASN A 390 -7.12 -9.67 -0.30
CA ASN A 390 -8.05 -10.63 -0.91
C ASN A 390 -9.04 -9.90 -1.82
N MET A 391 -8.58 -9.57 -3.02
CA MET A 391 -9.42 -8.88 -4.01
C MET A 391 -10.59 -9.75 -4.49
N GLY A 392 -10.44 -11.08 -4.50
CA GLY A 392 -11.51 -12.01 -4.83
C GLY A 392 -12.65 -11.94 -3.81
N TRP A 393 -12.34 -12.04 -2.51
CA TRP A 393 -13.32 -11.87 -1.45
C TRP A 393 -14.02 -10.52 -1.53
N MET A 394 -13.26 -9.45 -1.72
CA MET A 394 -13.80 -8.09 -1.83
C MET A 394 -14.80 -7.98 -2.98
N ASN A 395 -14.41 -8.38 -4.19
CA ASN A 395 -15.26 -8.29 -5.38
C ASN A 395 -16.53 -9.14 -5.25
N ASP A 396 -16.42 -10.39 -4.82
CA ASP A 396 -17.55 -11.31 -4.70
C ASP A 396 -18.52 -10.85 -3.59
N THR A 397 -17.98 -10.42 -2.44
CA THR A 397 -18.78 -9.94 -1.31
C THR A 397 -19.52 -8.66 -1.67
N LEU A 398 -18.85 -7.67 -2.26
CA LEU A 398 -19.48 -6.40 -2.66
C LEU A 398 -20.52 -6.61 -3.78
N ARG A 399 -20.25 -7.50 -4.73
CA ARG A 399 -21.22 -7.89 -5.76
C ARG A 399 -22.46 -8.50 -5.13
N TYR A 400 -22.29 -9.43 -4.16
CA TYR A 400 -23.38 -10.09 -3.47
C TYR A 400 -24.25 -9.11 -2.69
N VAL A 401 -23.64 -8.26 -1.84
CA VAL A 401 -24.41 -7.34 -0.98
C VAL A 401 -25.09 -6.23 -1.78
N SER A 402 -24.61 -5.91 -2.97
CA SER A 402 -25.24 -4.93 -3.88
C SER A 402 -26.50 -5.47 -4.58
N ARG A 403 -26.71 -6.78 -4.56
CA ARG A 403 -27.89 -7.37 -5.18
C ARG A 403 -29.15 -7.09 -4.36
N PRO A 404 -30.30 -6.77 -5.01
CA PRO A 404 -31.59 -6.75 -4.30
C PRO A 404 -31.81 -8.04 -3.54
N HIS A 405 -32.37 -7.96 -2.34
CA HIS A 405 -32.49 -9.10 -1.40
C HIS A 405 -33.13 -10.33 -2.03
N PHE A 406 -34.16 -10.14 -2.87
CA PHE A 406 -34.85 -11.21 -3.59
C PHE A 406 -33.90 -12.06 -4.44
N PHE A 407 -32.89 -11.45 -5.08
CA PHE A 407 -31.97 -12.19 -5.97
C PHE A 407 -30.83 -12.88 -5.24
N ARG A 408 -30.56 -12.56 -3.99
CA ARG A 408 -29.46 -13.14 -3.20
C ARG A 408 -29.54 -14.65 -3.06
N HIS A 409 -30.74 -15.22 -3.07
CA HIS A 409 -30.96 -16.67 -3.00
C HIS A 409 -30.23 -17.45 -4.10
N TRP A 410 -30.15 -16.92 -5.31
CA TRP A 410 -29.49 -17.58 -6.46
C TRP A 410 -27.99 -17.31 -6.54
N HIS A 411 -27.43 -16.52 -5.63
CA HIS A 411 -26.04 -16.08 -5.64
C HIS A 411 -25.30 -16.38 -4.32
N GLY A 412 -25.76 -17.36 -3.55
CA GLY A 412 -25.13 -17.74 -2.29
C GLY A 412 -23.68 -18.19 -2.43
N ASP A 413 -23.29 -18.66 -3.61
CA ASP A 413 -21.91 -19.04 -3.90
C ASP A 413 -20.97 -17.83 -3.94
N ASP A 414 -21.40 -16.65 -4.38
CA ASP A 414 -20.58 -15.43 -4.37
C ASP A 414 -20.01 -15.15 -2.97
N ILE A 415 -20.79 -15.36 -1.92
CA ILE A 415 -20.36 -15.06 -0.54
C ILE A 415 -19.67 -16.23 0.16
N ARG A 416 -19.82 -17.47 -0.37
CA ARG A 416 -19.22 -18.68 0.22
C ARG A 416 -17.93 -19.10 -0.44
N PHE A 417 -17.74 -18.74 -1.71
CA PHE A 417 -16.61 -19.21 -2.51
C PHE A 417 -15.25 -18.82 -1.93
N SER A 418 -15.17 -17.66 -1.29
CA SER A 418 -13.92 -17.20 -0.65
C SER A 418 -13.40 -18.17 0.42
N ALA A 419 -14.26 -18.91 1.09
CA ALA A 419 -13.84 -19.91 2.09
C ALA A 419 -13.06 -21.08 1.47
N VAL A 420 -13.22 -21.35 0.16
CA VAL A 420 -12.50 -22.43 -0.55
C VAL A 420 -11.00 -22.13 -0.64
N TYR A 421 -10.64 -20.87 -0.82
CA TYR A 421 -9.24 -20.45 -0.98
C TYR A 421 -8.71 -19.59 0.17
N ALA A 422 -9.49 -19.38 1.23
CA ALA A 422 -9.17 -18.47 2.33
C ALA A 422 -7.80 -18.73 3.01
N PHE A 423 -7.22 -19.91 2.81
CA PHE A 423 -5.95 -20.34 3.42
C PHE A 423 -4.82 -20.57 2.40
N ASN A 424 -5.06 -20.23 1.12
CA ASN A 424 -4.02 -20.35 0.10
C ASN A 424 -2.93 -19.29 0.28
N GLU A 425 -3.30 -18.13 0.77
CA GLU A 425 -2.41 -17.00 1.11
C GLU A 425 -2.76 -16.46 2.51
N ASN A 426 -1.92 -15.58 3.04
CA ASN A 426 -2.18 -14.85 4.26
C ASN A 426 -2.98 -13.58 3.91
N PHE A 427 -4.30 -13.66 3.97
CA PHE A 427 -5.15 -12.61 3.42
C PHE A 427 -5.47 -11.47 4.40
N VAL A 428 -5.44 -10.25 3.85
CA VAL A 428 -6.15 -9.08 4.39
C VAL A 428 -7.45 -8.93 3.61
N LEU A 429 -8.56 -8.70 4.27
CA LEU A 429 -9.88 -8.46 3.68
C LEU A 429 -10.06 -6.95 3.46
N PRO A 430 -9.86 -6.41 2.24
CA PRO A 430 -9.90 -4.97 2.02
C PRO A 430 -11.30 -4.50 1.68
N LEU A 431 -11.80 -3.52 2.42
CA LEU A 431 -12.82 -2.57 1.97
C LEU A 431 -12.13 -1.22 1.84
N SER A 432 -11.31 -1.08 0.80
CA SER A 432 -10.34 0.00 0.59
C SER A 432 -10.94 1.24 -0.08
N HIS A 433 -10.09 2.26 -0.24
CA HIS A 433 -10.42 3.51 -0.95
C HIS A 433 -10.94 3.27 -2.37
N ASP A 434 -10.37 2.30 -3.11
CA ASP A 434 -10.76 2.00 -4.48
C ASP A 434 -12.23 1.58 -4.63
N GLU A 435 -12.82 1.06 -3.55
CA GLU A 435 -14.18 0.53 -3.60
C GLU A 435 -15.26 1.58 -3.37
N VAL A 436 -14.90 2.82 -3.09
CA VAL A 436 -15.84 3.90 -2.75
C VAL A 436 -15.67 5.15 -3.61
N VAL A 437 -15.16 4.97 -4.84
CA VAL A 437 -14.89 6.03 -5.82
C VAL A 437 -15.40 5.66 -7.22
N TYR A 438 -15.37 6.60 -8.13
CA TYR A 438 -15.59 6.41 -9.57
C TYR A 438 -16.92 5.72 -9.94
N GLY A 439 -18.02 6.10 -9.31
CA GLY A 439 -19.35 5.55 -9.59
C GLY A 439 -19.63 4.21 -8.93
N LYS A 440 -18.72 3.74 -8.06
CA LYS A 440 -18.90 2.48 -7.31
C LYS A 440 -19.83 2.63 -6.11
N LYS A 441 -20.20 3.85 -5.71
CA LYS A 441 -20.98 4.24 -4.53
C LYS A 441 -20.23 4.02 -3.22
N SER A 442 -20.67 4.67 -2.13
CA SER A 442 -20.21 4.34 -0.79
C SER A 442 -20.65 2.92 -0.38
N LEU A 443 -20.05 2.34 0.67
CA LEU A 443 -20.44 1.02 1.16
C LEU A 443 -21.92 0.96 1.59
N LEU A 444 -22.44 2.05 2.19
CA LEU A 444 -23.86 2.19 2.49
C LEU A 444 -24.69 2.36 1.20
N GLY A 445 -24.20 3.16 0.26
CA GLY A 445 -24.86 3.42 -1.03
C GLY A 445 -25.04 2.18 -1.91
N ARG A 446 -24.23 1.14 -1.69
CA ARG A 446 -24.34 -0.16 -2.39
C ARG A 446 -25.48 -1.04 -1.83
N GLN A 447 -25.89 -0.82 -0.57
CA GLN A 447 -26.90 -1.66 0.05
C GLN A 447 -28.28 -1.38 -0.56
N PRO A 448 -29.04 -2.42 -0.94
CA PRO A 448 -30.39 -2.28 -1.48
C PRO A 448 -31.43 -2.07 -0.38
N GLY A 449 -32.60 -1.59 -0.78
CA GLY A 449 -33.76 -1.45 0.09
C GLY A 449 -33.97 -0.05 0.65
N ASP A 450 -34.81 0.06 1.66
CA ASP A 450 -35.03 1.28 2.40
C ASP A 450 -33.88 1.63 3.35
N ASP A 451 -33.94 2.76 4.03
CA ASP A 451 -32.85 3.21 4.89
C ASP A 451 -32.54 2.21 6.01
N TRP A 452 -33.55 1.61 6.66
CA TRP A 452 -33.31 0.60 7.69
C TRP A 452 -32.58 -0.62 7.12
N GLN A 453 -33.02 -1.12 5.95
CA GLN A 453 -32.43 -2.27 5.28
C GLN A 453 -30.99 -2.00 4.82
N ARG A 454 -30.71 -0.77 4.38
CA ARG A 454 -29.35 -0.37 3.99
C ARG A 454 -28.39 -0.39 5.18
N PHE A 455 -28.77 0.17 6.31
CA PHE A 455 -27.96 0.14 7.53
C PHE A 455 -27.83 -1.29 8.08
N ALA A 456 -28.90 -2.08 8.09
CA ALA A 456 -28.86 -3.49 8.50
C ALA A 456 -27.95 -4.33 7.57
N GLY A 457 -28.02 -4.08 6.24
CA GLY A 457 -27.14 -4.73 5.26
C GLY A 457 -25.66 -4.39 5.50
N LEU A 458 -25.36 -3.13 5.84
CA LEU A 458 -23.99 -2.71 6.14
C LEU A 458 -23.48 -3.34 7.44
N ARG A 459 -24.32 -3.42 8.50
CA ARG A 459 -23.97 -4.14 9.74
C ARG A 459 -23.69 -5.62 9.47
N SER A 460 -24.50 -6.26 8.62
CA SER A 460 -24.29 -7.66 8.22
C SER A 460 -22.99 -7.87 7.45
N LEU A 461 -22.65 -6.96 6.54
CA LEU A 461 -21.37 -6.97 5.80
C LEU A 461 -20.18 -6.90 6.78
N TYR A 462 -20.20 -5.95 7.71
CA TYR A 462 -19.11 -5.79 8.68
C TYR A 462 -19.05 -6.97 9.66
N GLY A 463 -20.19 -7.45 10.15
CA GLY A 463 -20.24 -8.65 10.99
C GLY A 463 -19.61 -9.86 10.30
N LEU A 464 -19.91 -10.07 9.02
CA LEU A 464 -19.29 -11.13 8.23
C LEU A 464 -17.78 -10.89 8.07
N MET A 465 -17.36 -9.68 7.69
CA MET A 465 -15.94 -9.35 7.48
C MET A 465 -15.11 -9.59 8.75
N TRP A 466 -15.56 -9.10 9.92
CA TRP A 466 -14.82 -9.26 11.18
C TRP A 466 -14.75 -10.71 11.67
N THR A 467 -15.68 -11.53 11.26
CA THR A 467 -15.73 -12.96 11.64
C THR A 467 -15.17 -13.91 10.59
N HIS A 468 -14.99 -13.48 9.34
CA HIS A 468 -14.35 -14.27 8.28
C HIS A 468 -12.84 -14.42 8.54
N PRO A 469 -12.17 -15.53 8.14
CA PRO A 469 -10.72 -15.66 8.19
C PRO A 469 -10.01 -14.56 7.40
N GLY A 470 -8.92 -14.03 7.94
CA GLY A 470 -8.11 -12.95 7.36
C GLY A 470 -8.09 -11.69 8.22
N LYS A 471 -7.10 -10.82 8.01
CA LYS A 471 -6.99 -9.52 8.69
C LYS A 471 -7.98 -8.53 8.08
N LYS A 472 -8.29 -7.43 8.75
CA LYS A 472 -9.36 -6.50 8.40
C LYS A 472 -8.80 -5.18 7.94
N LEU A 473 -9.33 -4.62 6.85
CA LEU A 473 -9.03 -3.27 6.41
C LEU A 473 -10.32 -2.54 6.04
N LEU A 474 -10.53 -1.39 6.64
CA LEU A 474 -11.66 -0.51 6.36
C LEU A 474 -11.16 0.90 6.06
N PHE A 475 -11.57 1.42 4.90
CA PHE A 475 -11.27 2.79 4.50
C PHE A 475 -12.10 3.79 5.30
N MET A 476 -11.49 4.93 5.60
CA MET A 476 -12.08 6.06 6.34
C MET A 476 -13.46 6.45 5.80
N GLY A 477 -14.37 6.78 6.72
CA GLY A 477 -15.78 7.08 6.42
C GLY A 477 -16.67 5.83 6.42
N GLY A 478 -16.13 4.64 6.18
CA GLY A 478 -16.85 3.38 6.28
C GLY A 478 -17.36 3.11 7.69
N GLU A 479 -16.59 3.48 8.70
CA GLU A 479 -16.87 3.24 10.12
C GLU A 479 -18.10 3.98 10.67
N PHE A 480 -18.54 5.04 10.01
CA PHE A 480 -19.79 5.75 10.33
C PHE A 480 -20.76 5.81 9.14
N ALA A 481 -20.56 4.95 8.13
CA ALA A 481 -21.44 4.82 6.98
C ALA A 481 -21.58 6.11 6.14
N GLN A 482 -20.46 6.67 5.68
CA GLN A 482 -20.44 7.80 4.74
C GLN A 482 -21.49 7.59 3.64
N LEU A 483 -22.30 8.62 3.35
CA LEU A 483 -23.40 8.53 2.36
C LEU A 483 -22.89 8.57 0.94
N GLU A 484 -22.06 9.59 0.65
CA GLU A 484 -21.51 9.83 -0.68
C GLU A 484 -20.22 9.03 -0.89
N GLU A 485 -19.83 8.88 -2.15
CA GLU A 485 -18.51 8.39 -2.51
C GLU A 485 -17.43 9.28 -1.90
N TRP A 486 -16.28 8.69 -1.59
CA TRP A 486 -15.14 9.46 -1.15
C TRP A 486 -14.67 10.42 -2.24
N HIS A 487 -14.30 11.63 -1.82
CA HIS A 487 -13.74 12.65 -2.68
C HIS A 487 -12.54 13.31 -2.00
N HIS A 488 -11.38 13.25 -2.65
CA HIS A 488 -10.11 13.71 -2.07
C HIS A 488 -10.07 15.21 -1.74
N ASP A 489 -10.88 16.06 -2.42
CA ASP A 489 -10.92 17.50 -2.19
C ASP A 489 -11.84 17.94 -1.04
N ARG A 490 -12.53 16.99 -0.41
CA ARG A 490 -13.47 17.28 0.67
C ARG A 490 -13.05 16.56 1.94
N THR A 491 -13.39 17.13 3.10
CA THR A 491 -13.39 16.39 4.35
C THR A 491 -14.51 15.34 4.35
N LEU A 492 -14.36 14.29 5.16
CA LEU A 492 -15.46 13.36 5.41
C LEU A 492 -16.68 14.08 6.00
N ASP A 493 -17.87 13.50 5.83
CA ASP A 493 -19.14 14.06 6.31
C ASP A 493 -19.34 13.84 7.81
N TRP A 494 -18.40 14.31 8.64
CA TRP A 494 -18.38 14.12 10.10
C TRP A 494 -19.67 14.48 10.80
N HIS A 495 -20.47 15.40 10.24
CA HIS A 495 -21.79 15.77 10.76
C HIS A 495 -22.79 14.60 10.79
N LEU A 496 -22.57 13.55 9.98
CA LEU A 496 -23.39 12.34 9.97
C LEU A 496 -23.30 11.56 11.29
N TRP A 497 -22.17 11.67 11.97
CA TRP A 497 -21.97 11.00 13.27
C TRP A 497 -23.00 11.37 14.33
N ALA A 498 -23.59 12.57 14.24
CA ALA A 498 -24.67 13.00 15.12
C ALA A 498 -26.02 12.29 14.85
N ARG A 499 -26.16 11.60 13.73
CA ARG A 499 -27.38 10.87 13.37
C ARG A 499 -27.38 9.47 14.00
N PRO A 500 -28.48 9.02 14.64
CA PRO A 500 -28.51 7.74 15.38
C PRO A 500 -28.07 6.53 14.58
N ALA A 501 -28.50 6.37 13.32
CA ALA A 501 -28.14 5.23 12.49
C ALA A 501 -26.65 5.20 12.13
N HIS A 502 -26.03 6.34 11.87
CA HIS A 502 -24.60 6.48 11.58
C HIS A 502 -23.77 6.22 12.87
N ALA A 503 -24.18 6.80 14.00
CA ALA A 503 -23.57 6.51 15.30
C ALA A 503 -23.70 5.03 15.68
N GLY A 504 -24.80 4.39 15.26
CA GLY A 504 -25.02 2.94 15.42
C GLY A 504 -23.97 2.11 14.68
N ILE A 505 -23.66 2.48 13.43
CA ILE A 505 -22.58 1.81 12.67
C ILE A 505 -21.22 2.00 13.35
N ALA A 506 -20.91 3.20 13.82
CA ALA A 506 -19.64 3.45 14.51
C ALA A 506 -19.50 2.59 15.77
N ARG A 507 -20.58 2.47 16.54
CA ARG A 507 -20.65 1.59 17.71
C ARG A 507 -20.50 0.12 17.33
N TRP A 508 -21.13 -0.31 16.23
CA TRP A 508 -21.02 -1.67 15.71
C TRP A 508 -19.57 -2.01 15.33
N VAL A 509 -18.87 -1.11 14.63
CA VAL A 509 -17.45 -1.28 14.29
C VAL A 509 -16.57 -1.35 15.55
N ALA A 510 -16.82 -0.48 16.53
CA ALA A 510 -16.10 -0.49 17.80
C ALA A 510 -16.27 -1.82 18.55
N ASP A 511 -17.51 -2.34 18.65
CA ASP A 511 -17.82 -3.59 19.34
C ASP A 511 -17.24 -4.81 18.58
N LEU A 512 -17.27 -4.79 17.23
CA LEU A 512 -16.62 -5.81 16.42
C LEU A 512 -15.10 -5.83 16.64
N ASN A 513 -14.44 -4.68 16.65
CA ASN A 513 -13.01 -4.57 16.95
C ASN A 513 -12.70 -5.02 18.39
N ALA A 514 -13.52 -4.66 19.35
CA ALA A 514 -13.36 -5.09 20.75
C ALA A 514 -13.44 -6.63 20.88
N LEU A 515 -14.41 -7.26 20.22
CA LEU A 515 -14.51 -8.73 20.17
C LEU A 515 -13.33 -9.36 19.44
N TYR A 516 -12.95 -8.83 18.26
CA TYR A 516 -11.85 -9.33 17.47
C TYR A 516 -10.54 -9.33 18.26
N ARG A 517 -10.28 -8.26 19.01
CA ARG A 517 -9.08 -8.15 19.89
C ARG A 517 -9.13 -9.08 21.09
N ARG A 518 -10.32 -9.34 21.65
CA ARG A 518 -10.50 -10.12 22.89
C ARG A 518 -10.55 -11.62 22.67
N LEU A 519 -11.05 -12.07 21.52
CA LEU A 519 -11.36 -13.48 21.28
C LEU A 519 -10.33 -14.14 20.34
N PRO A 520 -9.39 -14.96 20.84
CA PRO A 520 -8.38 -15.63 20.03
C PRO A 520 -8.96 -16.43 18.86
N ALA A 521 -10.17 -16.99 19.02
CA ALA A 521 -10.86 -17.70 17.96
C ALA A 521 -11.07 -16.89 16.67
N LEU A 522 -11.09 -15.55 16.75
CA LEU A 522 -11.32 -14.68 15.60
C LEU A 522 -10.05 -14.30 14.83
N HIS A 523 -8.84 -14.53 15.41
CA HIS A 523 -7.60 -14.05 14.79
C HIS A 523 -6.40 -15.01 14.81
N VAL A 524 -6.29 -15.91 15.81
CA VAL A 524 -5.08 -16.76 15.98
C VAL A 524 -4.84 -17.66 14.77
N HIS A 525 -5.91 -18.20 14.19
CA HIS A 525 -5.85 -19.08 13.03
C HIS A 525 -6.48 -18.45 11.76
N ASP A 526 -6.27 -17.15 11.56
CA ASP A 526 -6.80 -16.45 10.37
C ASP A 526 -6.27 -17.04 9.06
N PHE A 527 -5.07 -17.59 9.07
CA PHE A 527 -4.39 -18.14 7.90
C PHE A 527 -4.31 -19.68 7.88
N GLN A 528 -5.09 -20.34 8.74
CA GLN A 528 -5.00 -21.79 8.92
C GLN A 528 -6.40 -22.43 8.89
N PRO A 529 -6.57 -23.56 8.16
CA PRO A 529 -7.89 -24.19 7.99
C PRO A 529 -8.59 -24.59 9.29
N GLN A 530 -7.84 -24.95 10.35
CA GLN A 530 -8.42 -25.30 11.64
C GLN A 530 -9.19 -24.16 12.30
N GLY A 531 -8.92 -22.91 11.93
CA GLY A 531 -9.60 -21.72 12.47
C GLY A 531 -11.04 -21.53 12.01
N PHE A 532 -11.50 -22.29 11.00
CA PHE A 532 -12.82 -22.10 10.41
C PHE A 532 -13.52 -23.43 10.14
N GLY A 533 -14.83 -23.44 10.18
CA GLY A 533 -15.64 -24.59 9.77
C GLY A 533 -17.11 -24.21 9.56
N TRP A 534 -17.68 -24.65 8.46
CA TRP A 534 -19.11 -24.52 8.23
C TRP A 534 -19.90 -25.37 9.23
N LEU A 535 -21.02 -24.84 9.72
CA LEU A 535 -21.93 -25.58 10.59
C LEU A 535 -23.15 -26.04 9.79
N PRO A 536 -23.61 -27.29 9.99
CA PRO A 536 -24.87 -27.74 9.43
C PRO A 536 -26.02 -26.89 9.99
N CYS A 537 -26.86 -26.41 9.08
CA CYS A 537 -28.07 -25.67 9.40
C CYS A 537 -29.27 -26.42 8.79
N GLU A 538 -30.39 -26.49 9.52
CA GLU A 538 -31.60 -27.20 9.06
C GLU A 538 -32.17 -26.64 7.75
N THR A 539 -31.92 -25.36 7.48
CA THR A 539 -32.32 -24.72 6.25
C THR A 539 -31.25 -24.86 5.17
N HIS A 540 -31.66 -25.19 3.95
CA HIS A 540 -30.82 -25.17 2.76
C HIS A 540 -30.80 -23.79 2.08
N GLU A 541 -31.26 -22.75 2.77
CA GLU A 541 -31.29 -21.37 2.25
C GLU A 541 -29.88 -20.84 2.03
N PRO A 542 -29.46 -20.53 0.78
CA PRO A 542 -28.11 -20.03 0.49
C PRO A 542 -27.78 -18.68 1.14
N THR A 543 -28.80 -17.95 1.59
CA THR A 543 -28.70 -16.64 2.23
C THR A 543 -28.46 -16.71 3.74
N ILE A 544 -28.51 -17.91 4.33
CA ILE A 544 -28.17 -18.14 5.74
C ILE A 544 -26.78 -18.74 5.82
N LEU A 545 -25.88 -18.07 6.54
CA LEU A 545 -24.53 -18.56 6.81
C LEU A 545 -24.42 -18.97 8.28
N ALA A 546 -23.92 -20.17 8.52
CA ALA A 546 -23.61 -20.66 9.85
C ALA A 546 -22.20 -21.25 9.84
N PHE A 547 -21.30 -20.73 10.68
CA PHE A 547 -19.94 -21.21 10.77
C PHE A 547 -19.36 -21.04 12.17
N VAL A 548 -18.27 -21.73 12.45
CA VAL A 548 -17.54 -21.65 13.70
C VAL A 548 -16.12 -21.12 13.45
N ARG A 549 -15.67 -20.23 14.34
CA ARG A 549 -14.28 -19.82 14.44
C ARG A 549 -13.64 -20.48 15.66
N ARG A 550 -12.37 -20.88 15.50
CA ARG A 550 -11.61 -21.59 16.52
C ARG A 550 -10.25 -20.95 16.72
N GLY A 551 -9.87 -20.79 17.99
CA GLY A 551 -8.50 -20.46 18.42
C GLY A 551 -7.70 -21.71 18.79
N GLY A 552 -6.80 -21.57 19.76
CA GLY A 552 -6.09 -22.69 20.33
C GLY A 552 -7.00 -23.69 21.08
N PRO A 553 -6.47 -24.82 21.52
CA PRO A 553 -7.28 -25.88 22.15
C PRO A 553 -8.03 -25.47 23.42
N GLN A 554 -7.57 -24.44 24.11
CA GLN A 554 -8.17 -23.90 25.34
C GLN A 554 -9.05 -22.67 25.11
N ASP A 555 -9.07 -22.15 23.88
CA ASP A 555 -9.83 -20.94 23.56
C ASP A 555 -11.32 -21.26 23.36
N ALA A 556 -12.17 -20.32 23.77
CA ALA A 556 -13.60 -20.40 23.50
C ALA A 556 -13.87 -20.32 21.99
N GLN A 557 -14.73 -21.20 21.50
CA GLN A 557 -15.17 -21.18 20.11
C GLN A 557 -16.24 -20.09 19.92
N VAL A 558 -16.27 -19.49 18.73
CA VAL A 558 -17.24 -18.48 18.34
C VAL A 558 -18.10 -19.03 17.20
N VAL A 559 -19.40 -19.12 17.42
CA VAL A 559 -20.40 -19.45 16.40
C VAL A 559 -20.95 -18.17 15.80
N VAL A 560 -20.99 -18.11 14.50
CA VAL A 560 -21.47 -16.96 13.72
C VAL A 560 -22.67 -17.38 12.88
N LEU A 561 -23.75 -16.61 13.01
CA LEU A 561 -24.97 -16.79 12.25
C LEU A 561 -25.25 -15.50 11.47
N CYS A 562 -25.32 -15.58 10.15
CA CYS A 562 -25.65 -14.44 9.31
C CYS A 562 -26.94 -14.73 8.53
N ASN A 563 -27.93 -13.86 8.67
CA ASN A 563 -29.09 -13.80 7.81
C ASN A 563 -28.95 -12.64 6.82
N MET A 564 -28.66 -12.96 5.58
CA MET A 564 -28.38 -11.96 4.53
C MET A 564 -29.67 -11.48 3.83
N THR A 565 -30.83 -11.64 4.48
CA THR A 565 -32.15 -11.23 3.98
C THR A 565 -32.90 -10.40 5.02
N PRO A 566 -33.89 -9.58 4.63
CA PRO A 566 -34.76 -8.87 5.55
C PRO A 566 -35.83 -9.77 6.21
N GLU A 567 -35.90 -11.06 5.83
CA GLU A 567 -36.90 -12.01 6.35
C GLU A 567 -36.48 -12.61 7.69
N PRO A 568 -37.23 -12.42 8.77
CA PRO A 568 -36.91 -13.03 10.06
C PRO A 568 -36.96 -14.57 9.98
N ARG A 569 -35.95 -15.24 10.48
CA ARG A 569 -35.88 -16.71 10.56
C ARG A 569 -36.19 -17.19 11.96
N ARG A 570 -37.44 -17.55 12.20
CA ARG A 570 -37.88 -18.05 13.49
C ARG A 570 -37.56 -19.54 13.63
N ALA A 571 -37.17 -19.96 14.85
CA ALA A 571 -36.87 -21.36 15.19
C ALA A 571 -35.79 -22.01 14.32
N LEU A 572 -34.80 -21.22 13.84
CA LEU A 572 -33.66 -21.73 13.09
C LEU A 572 -32.87 -22.73 13.95
N ARG A 573 -32.63 -23.94 13.44
CA ARG A 573 -31.81 -24.96 14.09
C ARG A 573 -30.46 -25.05 13.44
N VAL A 574 -29.42 -24.95 14.26
CA VAL A 574 -28.00 -25.03 13.83
C VAL A 574 -27.32 -26.07 14.72
N ALA A 575 -26.52 -26.94 14.08
CA ALA A 575 -25.70 -27.90 14.81
C ALA A 575 -24.51 -27.15 15.45
N LEU A 576 -24.50 -27.11 16.79
CA LEU A 576 -23.38 -26.50 17.51
C LEU A 576 -22.21 -27.49 17.66
N PRO A 577 -20.97 -27.02 17.72
CA PRO A 577 -19.78 -27.86 17.74
C PRO A 577 -19.62 -28.64 19.09
N ALA A 578 -20.28 -28.19 20.15
CA ALA A 578 -20.25 -28.82 21.46
C ALA A 578 -21.56 -28.59 22.21
N ALA A 579 -21.95 -29.54 23.09
CA ALA A 579 -23.02 -29.36 24.05
C ALA A 579 -22.59 -28.36 25.13
N GLY A 580 -23.55 -27.65 25.69
CA GLY A 580 -23.33 -26.70 26.80
C GLY A 580 -24.12 -25.41 26.66
N THR A 581 -23.76 -24.42 27.46
CA THR A 581 -24.38 -23.09 27.44
C THR A 581 -23.62 -22.20 26.45
N TRP A 582 -24.36 -21.57 25.55
CA TRP A 582 -23.84 -20.59 24.59
C TRP A 582 -24.43 -19.23 24.93
N HIS A 583 -23.58 -18.19 24.84
CA HIS A 583 -23.96 -16.82 25.12
C HIS A 583 -23.92 -15.99 23.86
N GLU A 584 -24.97 -15.22 23.58
CA GLU A 584 -24.95 -14.19 22.53
C GLU A 584 -23.97 -13.09 22.94
N LEU A 585 -22.99 -12.80 22.09
CA LEU A 585 -21.98 -11.76 22.33
C LEU A 585 -22.32 -10.46 21.63
N LEU A 586 -22.77 -10.56 20.38
CA LEU A 586 -23.23 -9.43 19.57
C LEU A 586 -24.44 -9.82 18.73
N ASN A 587 -25.33 -8.85 18.54
CA ASN A 587 -26.48 -8.98 17.67
C ASN A 587 -26.64 -7.68 16.88
N SER A 588 -26.50 -7.75 15.55
CA SER A 588 -26.57 -6.58 14.65
C SER A 588 -27.95 -5.91 14.60
N ASP A 589 -29.00 -6.59 15.09
CA ASP A 589 -30.35 -6.06 15.21
C ASP A 589 -30.67 -5.48 16.61
N ALA A 590 -29.67 -5.40 17.49
CA ALA A 590 -29.89 -4.75 18.80
C ALA A 590 -30.28 -3.25 18.59
N PRO A 591 -31.23 -2.73 19.39
CA PRO A 591 -31.84 -1.41 19.15
C PRO A 591 -30.88 -0.22 19.20
N PHE A 592 -29.69 -0.43 19.71
CA PHE A 592 -28.67 0.62 19.86
C PHE A 592 -27.68 0.71 18.68
N TYR A 593 -27.82 -0.20 17.68
CA TYR A 593 -27.04 -0.15 16.44
C TYR A 593 -27.76 0.53 15.26
#